data_34eb01a004693edfdd391b04b06d0e64
#
_entry.id   34eb01a004693edfdd391b04b06d0e64
#
_cell.length_a   1.000
_cell.length_b   1.000
_cell.length_c   1.000
_cell.angle_alpha   90.00
_cell.angle_beta   90.00
_cell.angle_gamma   90.00
#
_symmetry.space_group_name_H-M   'P 1'
#
loop_
_entity.id
_entity.type
_entity.pdbx_description
1 polymer ?
#
loop_
_entity_poly.entity_id
_entity_poly.type
_entity_poly.pdbx_seq_one_letter_code
_entity_poly.pdbx_strand_id
1 'polypeptide(L)'
;MNITNYDFESKLEQGFKSLFKTAGINLYIADDVDGELPDENVRLELSVGGAISGEHLNNGIYDNYGGSIDINIQTPRVSNDQISLTAGFASRHAELVAIARKAMEEMDVTALTANWPGALSPTKITPTGTERDNDAEHRSTTLSYSLQFRIT
;
A
#
# COMPACT_ATOMS: atom_id res chain seq x y z
N MET A 1 -22.51 13.47 10.86
CA MET A 1 -21.14 13.12 10.42
C MET A 1 -20.96 13.60 8.99
N ASN A 2 -19.84 14.21 8.70
CA ASN A 2 -19.53 14.70 7.37
C ASN A 2 -19.25 13.53 6.42
N ILE A 3 -19.78 13.57 5.21
CA ILE A 3 -19.60 12.53 4.20
C ILE A 3 -18.11 12.27 3.88
N THR A 4 -17.27 13.30 3.97
CA THR A 4 -15.83 13.16 3.75
C THR A 4 -15.13 12.26 4.75
N ASN A 5 -15.73 12.01 5.91
CA ASN A 5 -15.19 11.08 6.89
C ASN A 5 -15.25 9.63 6.43
N TYR A 6 -15.99 9.35 5.38
CA TYR A 6 -16.11 8.01 4.78
C TYR A 6 -15.21 7.80 3.55
N ASP A 7 -14.41 8.79 3.20
CA ASP A 7 -13.46 8.71 2.10
C ASP A 7 -12.13 8.10 2.59
N PHE A 8 -12.19 6.85 2.99
CA PHE A 8 -11.05 6.12 3.55
C PHE A 8 -9.96 5.85 2.51
N GLU A 9 -10.37 5.40 1.34
CA GLU A 9 -9.46 4.98 0.30
C GLU A 9 -8.59 6.13 -0.19
N SER A 10 -9.20 7.25 -0.54
CA SER A 10 -8.49 8.43 -1.01
C SER A 10 -7.48 8.95 0.04
N LYS A 11 -7.87 8.99 1.30
CA LYS A 11 -6.99 9.45 2.38
C LYS A 11 -5.83 8.50 2.62
N LEU A 12 -6.09 7.19 2.59
CA LEU A 12 -5.04 6.19 2.71
C LEU A 12 -4.09 6.24 1.52
N GLU A 13 -4.62 6.37 0.30
CA GLU A 13 -3.81 6.52 -0.91
C GLU A 13 -2.86 7.72 -0.82
N GLN A 14 -3.35 8.86 -0.37
CA GLN A 14 -2.52 10.06 -0.17
C GLN A 14 -1.43 9.81 0.87
N GLY A 15 -1.79 9.16 1.98
CA GLY A 15 -0.83 8.80 3.02
C GLY A 15 0.25 7.87 2.53
N PHE A 16 -0.10 6.84 1.78
CA PHE A 16 0.86 5.91 1.19
C PHE A 16 1.74 6.57 0.13
N LYS A 17 1.18 7.44 -0.70
CA LYS A 17 1.98 8.22 -1.67
C LYS A 17 3.05 9.03 -0.97
N SER A 18 2.72 9.71 0.11
CA SER A 18 3.68 10.48 0.91
C SER A 18 4.74 9.60 1.55
N LEU A 19 4.33 8.46 2.10
CA LEU A 19 5.24 7.49 2.72
C LEU A 19 6.27 6.98 1.71
N PHE A 20 5.82 6.54 0.56
CA PHE A 20 6.71 6.01 -0.48
C PHE A 20 7.59 7.09 -1.10
N LYS A 21 7.09 8.30 -1.25
CA LYS A 21 7.88 9.43 -1.73
C LYS A 21 9.06 9.70 -0.78
N THR A 22 8.85 9.65 0.51
CA THR A 22 9.93 9.78 1.51
C THR A 22 10.96 8.66 1.37
N ALA A 23 10.54 7.47 0.97
CA ALA A 23 11.42 6.34 0.70
C ALA A 23 12.08 6.39 -0.69
N GLY A 24 11.79 7.42 -1.49
CA GLY A 24 12.36 7.60 -2.83
C GLY A 24 11.62 6.88 -3.95
N ILE A 25 10.39 6.45 -3.69
CA ILE A 25 9.55 5.74 -4.68
C ILE A 25 8.36 6.60 -5.07
N ASN A 26 8.11 6.71 -6.38
CA ASN A 26 6.89 7.29 -6.90
C ASN A 26 5.82 6.22 -6.98
N LEU A 27 4.84 6.28 -6.08
CA LEU A 27 3.77 5.30 -5.98
C LEU A 27 2.60 5.68 -6.89
N TYR A 28 2.20 4.76 -7.75
CA TYR A 28 1.04 4.92 -8.62
C TYR A 28 -0.18 4.22 -8.01
N ILE A 29 -1.35 4.84 -8.14
CA ILE A 29 -2.60 4.21 -7.74
C ILE A 29 -3.13 3.41 -8.92
N ALA A 30 -3.38 2.13 -8.73
CA ALA A 30 -3.72 1.20 -9.81
C ALA A 30 -4.96 1.64 -10.61
N ASP A 31 -5.96 2.20 -9.93
CA ASP A 31 -7.22 2.61 -10.56
C ASP A 31 -7.16 3.99 -11.23
N ASP A 32 -6.15 4.79 -10.92
CA ASP A 32 -6.04 6.18 -11.37
C ASP A 32 -5.02 6.35 -12.49
N VAL A 33 -4.53 5.26 -13.05
CA VAL A 33 -3.52 5.33 -14.09
C VAL A 33 -4.18 5.59 -15.44
N ASP A 34 -3.97 6.81 -15.94
CA ASP A 34 -4.34 7.21 -17.29
C ASP A 34 -3.07 7.20 -18.16
N GLY A 35 -2.99 6.24 -19.07
CA GLY A 35 -1.86 6.14 -19.99
C GLY A 35 -0.83 5.10 -19.59
N GLU A 36 0.36 5.20 -20.20
CA GLU A 36 1.42 4.23 -20.00
C GLU A 36 2.20 4.49 -18.71
N LEU A 37 2.35 3.44 -17.91
CA LEU A 37 3.27 3.45 -16.78
C LEU A 37 4.72 3.27 -17.27
N PRO A 38 5.70 3.84 -16.55
CA PRO A 38 7.09 3.46 -16.76
C PRO A 38 7.27 1.94 -16.63
N ASP A 39 8.25 1.38 -17.32
CA ASP A 39 8.55 -0.05 -17.20
C ASP A 39 8.91 -0.46 -15.77
N GLU A 40 9.62 0.41 -15.05
CA GLU A 40 9.85 0.27 -13.62
C GLU A 40 8.79 1.08 -12.89
N ASN A 41 7.92 0.42 -12.15
CA ASN A 41 6.87 1.11 -11.40
C ASN A 41 6.48 0.35 -10.13
N VAL A 42 5.96 1.09 -9.17
CA VAL A 42 5.37 0.57 -7.95
C VAL A 42 3.93 1.07 -7.88
N ARG A 43 2.99 0.16 -7.77
CA ARG A 43 1.56 0.46 -7.77
C ARG A 43 0.91 0.04 -6.47
N LEU A 44 -0.04 0.85 -6.03
CA LEU A 44 -0.90 0.56 -4.89
C LEU A 44 -2.29 0.17 -5.38
N GLU A 45 -2.78 -0.96 -4.90
CA GLU A 45 -4.18 -1.34 -5.01
C GLU A 45 -4.76 -1.46 -3.60
N LEU A 46 -5.76 -0.67 -3.31
CA LEU A 46 -6.37 -0.59 -2.00
C LEU A 46 -7.84 -0.95 -2.13
N SER A 47 -8.31 -1.85 -1.25
CA SER A 47 -9.71 -2.21 -1.15
C SER A 47 -10.13 -2.11 0.31
N VAL A 48 -11.09 -1.25 0.59
CA VAL A 48 -11.66 -1.10 1.94
C VAL A 48 -13.10 -1.55 1.91
N GLY A 49 -13.38 -2.61 2.64
CA GLY A 49 -14.72 -3.15 2.79
C GLY A 49 -15.48 -2.51 3.96
N GLY A 50 -16.76 -2.83 4.07
CA GLY A 50 -17.57 -2.43 5.20
C GLY A 50 -17.16 -3.11 6.51
N ALA A 51 -18.03 -3.07 7.49
CA ALA A 51 -17.75 -3.60 8.83
C ALA A 51 -17.28 -5.05 8.79
N ILE A 52 -16.17 -5.32 9.47
CA ILE A 52 -15.66 -6.68 9.63
C ILE A 52 -16.55 -7.40 10.64
N SER A 53 -16.93 -8.65 10.33
CA SER A 53 -17.65 -9.54 11.24
C SER A 53 -19.03 -9.05 11.68
N GLY A 54 -19.61 -8.06 10.99
CA GLY A 54 -20.94 -7.56 11.30
C GLY A 54 -21.09 -6.93 12.68
N GLU A 55 -20.00 -6.55 13.31
CA GLU A 55 -20.02 -5.89 14.60
C GLU A 55 -20.33 -4.41 14.46
N HIS A 56 -21.60 -4.10 14.42
CA HIS A 56 -22.07 -2.74 14.65
C HIS A 56 -22.39 -2.58 16.12
N LEU A 57 -21.92 -1.52 16.72
CA LEU A 57 -22.45 -1.16 18.03
C LEU A 57 -23.85 -0.59 17.87
N ASN A 58 -24.72 -0.88 18.81
CA ASN A 58 -26.16 -0.63 18.73
C ASN A 58 -26.55 0.83 18.44
N ASN A 59 -25.67 1.75 18.65
CA ASN A 59 -25.89 3.18 18.40
C ASN A 59 -25.15 3.72 17.19
N GLY A 60 -24.48 2.85 16.42
CA GLY A 60 -23.75 3.24 15.22
C GLY A 60 -22.53 4.13 15.46
N ILE A 61 -22.05 4.21 16.70
CA ILE A 61 -20.89 5.07 17.03
C ILE A 61 -19.57 4.48 16.55
N TYR A 62 -19.47 3.16 16.53
CA TYR A 62 -18.25 2.45 16.12
C TYR A 62 -18.55 1.43 15.07
N ASP A 63 -17.76 1.47 14.00
CA ASP A 63 -17.73 0.41 13.00
C ASP A 63 -16.32 -0.11 12.84
N ASN A 64 -16.18 -1.42 12.74
CA ASN A 64 -14.93 -2.07 12.39
C ASN A 64 -14.86 -2.24 10.88
N TYR A 65 -13.84 -1.66 10.28
CA TYR A 65 -13.60 -1.74 8.85
C TYR A 65 -12.38 -2.58 8.57
N GLY A 66 -12.37 -3.21 7.43
CA GLY A 66 -11.23 -3.96 6.98
C GLY A 66 -11.04 -3.87 5.48
N GLY A 67 -9.87 -4.28 5.05
CA GLY A 67 -9.55 -4.26 3.65
C GLY A 67 -8.21 -4.91 3.38
N SER A 68 -7.77 -4.74 2.16
CA SER A 68 -6.49 -5.22 1.68
C SER A 68 -5.69 -4.09 1.06
N ILE A 69 -4.37 -4.21 1.20
CA ILE A 69 -3.40 -3.32 0.59
C ILE A 69 -2.45 -4.20 -0.20
N ASP A 70 -2.38 -3.97 -1.51
CA ASP A 70 -1.44 -4.66 -2.38
C ASP A 70 -0.46 -3.66 -2.96
N ILE A 71 0.82 -3.90 -2.74
CA ILE A 71 1.91 -3.13 -3.34
C ILE A 71 2.53 -4.00 -4.43
N ASN A 72 2.34 -3.62 -5.68
CA ASN A 72 2.91 -4.34 -6.82
C ASN A 72 4.15 -3.62 -7.33
N ILE A 73 5.26 -4.32 -7.34
CA ILE A 73 6.54 -3.84 -7.84
C ILE A 73 6.84 -4.52 -9.18
N GLN A 74 7.00 -3.73 -10.22
CA GLN A 74 7.32 -4.21 -11.55
C GLN A 74 8.61 -3.59 -12.05
N THR A 75 9.50 -4.43 -12.60
CA THR A 75 10.74 -3.98 -13.23
C THR A 75 10.98 -4.74 -14.53
N PRO A 76 11.59 -4.10 -15.55
CA PRO A 76 11.97 -4.81 -16.77
C PRO A 76 13.14 -5.76 -16.49
N ARG A 77 13.11 -6.95 -17.09
CA ARG A 77 14.14 -7.97 -16.88
C ARG A 77 15.53 -7.50 -17.33
N VAL A 78 15.60 -6.82 -18.43
CA VAL A 78 16.88 -6.33 -18.98
C VAL A 78 17.58 -5.38 -18.01
N SER A 79 16.84 -4.45 -17.41
CA SER A 79 17.37 -3.54 -16.40
C SER A 79 17.86 -4.25 -15.15
N ASN A 80 17.20 -5.34 -14.76
CA ASN A 80 17.63 -6.11 -13.60
C ASN A 80 19.01 -6.73 -13.77
N ASP A 81 19.32 -7.19 -14.97
CA ASP A 81 20.58 -7.88 -15.24
C ASP A 81 21.77 -6.90 -15.39
N GLN A 82 21.49 -5.62 -15.58
CA GLN A 82 22.51 -4.57 -15.83
C GLN A 82 22.85 -3.72 -14.62
N ILE A 83 22.11 -3.86 -13.53
CA ILE A 83 22.27 -2.99 -12.36
C ILE A 83 23.45 -3.43 -11.51
N SER A 84 24.23 -2.43 -11.07
CA SER A 84 25.32 -2.60 -10.14
C SER A 84 24.82 -3.15 -8.80
N LEU A 85 25.51 -4.14 -8.28
CA LEU A 85 25.22 -4.75 -6.98
C LEU A 85 25.81 -3.96 -5.80
N THR A 86 26.03 -2.67 -5.96
CA THR A 86 26.69 -1.83 -4.96
C THR A 86 26.00 -1.81 -3.60
N ALA A 87 24.69 -2.02 -3.58
CA ALA A 87 23.91 -2.08 -2.33
C ALA A 87 23.77 -3.50 -1.77
N GLY A 88 24.41 -4.49 -2.39
CA GLY A 88 24.33 -5.89 -1.95
C GLY A 88 23.07 -6.62 -2.42
N PHE A 89 22.24 -6.01 -3.24
CA PHE A 89 21.05 -6.64 -3.79
C PHE A 89 21.37 -7.44 -5.06
N ALA A 90 20.68 -8.55 -5.23
CA ALA A 90 20.87 -9.41 -6.40
C ALA A 90 20.37 -8.76 -7.72
N SER A 91 19.45 -7.78 -7.63
CA SER A 91 18.91 -7.07 -8.79
C SER A 91 18.24 -5.77 -8.36
N ARG A 92 17.93 -4.92 -9.33
CA ARG A 92 17.13 -3.70 -9.08
C ARG A 92 15.74 -4.07 -8.55
N HIS A 93 15.16 -5.15 -9.05
CA HIS A 93 13.87 -5.63 -8.56
C HIS A 93 13.93 -5.95 -7.06
N ALA A 94 14.95 -6.72 -6.63
CA ALA A 94 15.14 -7.05 -5.23
C ALA A 94 15.33 -5.80 -4.35
N GLU A 95 16.06 -4.82 -4.85
CA GLU A 95 16.25 -3.55 -4.15
C GLU A 95 14.93 -2.81 -3.94
N LEU A 96 14.11 -2.68 -4.98
CA LEU A 96 12.81 -2.02 -4.88
C LEU A 96 11.87 -2.76 -3.94
N VAL A 97 11.84 -4.08 -3.99
CA VAL A 97 11.04 -4.89 -3.06
C VAL A 97 11.48 -4.65 -1.62
N ALA A 98 12.79 -4.61 -1.38
CA ALA A 98 13.31 -4.33 -0.04
C ALA A 98 12.95 -2.92 0.45
N ILE A 99 13.05 -1.92 -0.40
CA ILE A 99 12.65 -0.54 -0.06
C ILE A 99 11.16 -0.48 0.28
N ALA A 100 10.32 -1.12 -0.53
CA ALA A 100 8.88 -1.15 -0.29
C ALA A 100 8.54 -1.86 1.02
N ARG A 101 9.16 -3.01 1.29
CA ARG A 101 8.97 -3.71 2.58
C ARG A 101 9.38 -2.85 3.76
N LYS A 102 10.54 -2.22 3.68
CA LYS A 102 11.02 -1.34 4.73
C LYS A 102 10.06 -0.19 4.98
N ALA A 103 9.58 0.46 3.93
CA ALA A 103 8.61 1.54 4.04
C ALA A 103 7.33 1.08 4.76
N MET A 104 6.83 -0.10 4.41
CA MET A 104 5.63 -0.65 5.04
C MET A 104 5.85 -1.11 6.48
N GLU A 105 6.99 -1.69 6.79
CA GLU A 105 7.27 -2.19 8.14
C GLU A 105 7.65 -1.07 9.13
N GLU A 106 8.31 -0.04 8.67
CA GLU A 106 8.76 1.08 9.52
C GLU A 106 7.77 2.23 9.57
N MET A 107 6.64 2.15 8.84
CA MET A 107 5.67 3.24 8.85
C MET A 107 5.07 3.45 10.25
N ASP A 108 4.85 4.71 10.57
CA ASP A 108 4.03 5.08 11.72
C ASP A 108 2.56 5.09 11.29
N VAL A 109 1.83 4.05 11.66
CA VAL A 109 0.41 3.91 11.32
C VAL A 109 -0.42 5.05 11.89
N THR A 110 -0.04 5.55 13.06
CA THR A 110 -0.70 6.71 13.65
C THR A 110 -0.50 7.96 12.81
N ALA A 111 0.70 8.18 12.29
CA ALA A 111 0.97 9.31 11.40
C ALA A 111 0.20 9.19 10.08
N LEU A 112 0.03 7.99 9.56
CA LEU A 112 -0.74 7.73 8.35
C LEU A 112 -2.19 8.22 8.47
N THR A 113 -2.76 8.10 9.65
CA THR A 113 -4.15 8.45 9.93
C THR A 113 -4.31 9.78 10.69
N ALA A 114 -3.22 10.50 10.96
CA ALA A 114 -3.20 11.69 11.82
C ALA A 114 -4.12 12.83 11.34
N ASN A 115 -4.28 12.97 10.03
CA ASN A 115 -5.11 14.03 9.44
C ASN A 115 -6.53 13.58 9.14
N TRP A 116 -6.91 12.45 9.64
CA TRP A 116 -8.23 11.90 9.40
C TRP A 116 -9.23 12.46 10.41
N PRO A 117 -10.23 13.22 9.96
CA PRO A 117 -11.27 13.70 10.87
C PRO A 117 -12.16 12.52 11.30
N GLY A 118 -12.26 12.31 12.58
CA GLY A 118 -12.90 11.13 13.15
C GLY A 118 -11.84 10.10 13.49
N ALA A 119 -11.54 9.98 14.74
CA ALA A 119 -10.43 9.17 15.21
C ALA A 119 -10.53 7.72 14.74
N LEU A 120 -9.59 7.32 13.91
CA LEU A 120 -9.35 5.92 13.63
C LEU A 120 -8.47 5.36 14.73
N SER A 121 -8.95 4.40 15.45
CA SER A 121 -8.16 3.78 16.49
C SER A 121 -8.72 2.41 16.87
N PRO A 122 -7.86 1.40 17.02
CA PRO A 122 -6.51 1.33 16.52
C PRO A 122 -6.48 0.91 15.06
N THR A 123 -5.65 1.54 14.25
CA THR A 123 -5.40 1.08 12.89
C THR A 123 -4.32 0.01 12.91
N LYS A 124 -4.57 -1.10 12.23
CA LYS A 124 -3.63 -2.21 12.17
C LYS A 124 -3.41 -2.63 10.72
N ILE A 125 -2.15 -2.73 10.35
CA ILE A 125 -1.73 -3.23 9.05
C ILE A 125 -0.83 -4.44 9.28
N THR A 126 -1.21 -5.58 8.70
CA THR A 126 -0.55 -6.87 8.93
C THR A 126 -0.16 -7.50 7.61
N PRO A 127 1.10 -7.94 7.42
CA PRO A 127 1.49 -8.67 6.21
C PRO A 127 0.69 -9.97 6.08
N THR A 128 0.21 -10.25 4.88
CA THR A 128 -0.55 -11.47 4.58
C THR A 128 0.15 -12.38 3.58
N GLY A 129 1.07 -11.86 2.79
CA GLY A 129 1.82 -12.70 1.86
C GLY A 129 2.59 -11.91 0.82
N THR A 130 3.36 -12.66 0.04
CA THR A 130 4.12 -12.15 -1.10
C THR A 130 3.88 -13.07 -2.28
N GLU A 131 3.53 -12.50 -3.41
CA GLU A 131 3.31 -13.23 -4.64
C GLU A 131 4.25 -12.72 -5.74
N ARG A 132 4.78 -13.65 -6.54
CA ARG A 132 5.61 -13.33 -7.69
C ARG A 132 4.90 -13.78 -8.96
N ASP A 133 4.86 -12.88 -9.94
CA ASP A 133 4.29 -13.15 -11.24
C ASP A 133 5.23 -12.56 -12.29
N ASN A 134 6.08 -13.41 -12.86
CA ASN A 134 7.08 -12.98 -13.83
C ASN A 134 6.64 -13.39 -15.24
N ASP A 135 6.77 -12.49 -16.19
CA ASP A 135 6.62 -12.79 -17.61
C ASP A 135 7.96 -12.69 -18.36
N ALA A 136 7.93 -12.76 -19.70
CA ALA A 136 9.14 -12.72 -20.50
C ALA A 136 9.85 -11.36 -20.47
N GLU A 137 9.13 -10.28 -20.18
CA GLU A 137 9.63 -8.90 -20.26
C GLU A 137 9.82 -8.25 -18.90
N HIS A 138 9.04 -8.69 -17.90
CA HIS A 138 8.98 -8.05 -16.59
C HIS A 138 9.10 -9.04 -15.43
N ARG A 139 9.63 -8.55 -14.33
CA ARG A 139 9.49 -9.17 -13.02
C ARG A 139 8.44 -8.42 -12.22
N SER A 140 7.58 -9.14 -11.56
CA SER A 140 6.51 -8.57 -10.74
C SER A 140 6.47 -9.25 -9.38
N THR A 141 6.39 -8.45 -8.33
CA THR A 141 6.20 -8.93 -6.95
C THR A 141 5.09 -8.12 -6.32
N THR A 142 4.13 -8.80 -5.70
CA THR A 142 3.06 -8.16 -4.96
C THR A 142 3.22 -8.44 -3.48
N LEU A 143 3.33 -7.38 -2.69
CA LEU A 143 3.34 -7.44 -1.23
C LEU A 143 1.92 -7.16 -0.76
N SER A 144 1.34 -8.11 -0.04
CA SER A 144 -0.05 -8.02 0.41
C SER A 144 -0.13 -7.82 1.91
N TYR A 145 -1.04 -6.96 2.32
CA TYR A 145 -1.29 -6.62 3.73
C TYR A 145 -2.79 -6.58 3.99
N SER A 146 -3.17 -6.95 5.18
CA SER A 146 -4.52 -6.71 5.66
C SER A 146 -4.59 -5.39 6.43
N LEU A 147 -5.70 -4.71 6.29
CA LEU A 147 -5.99 -3.45 6.96
C LEU A 147 -7.19 -3.62 7.87
N GLN A 148 -7.08 -3.16 9.11
CA GLN A 148 -8.20 -3.10 10.06
C GLN A 148 -8.17 -1.76 10.76
N PHE A 149 -9.33 -1.13 10.88
CA PHE A 149 -9.48 0.11 11.63
C PHE A 149 -10.89 0.26 12.17
N ARG A 150 -11.03 1.16 13.10
CA ARG A 150 -12.32 1.48 13.73
C ARG A 150 -12.59 2.96 13.60
N ILE A 151 -13.81 3.30 13.25
CA ILE A 151 -14.29 4.68 13.25
C ILE A 151 -15.07 4.92 14.53
N THR A 152 -14.72 5.99 15.19
CA THR A 152 -15.45 6.45 16.37
C THR A 152 -16.38 7.62 16.05
#